data_cbeb8ab754c6cc22aef828d5d9e8e8d4
#
_entry.id   cbeb8ab754c6cc22aef828d5d9e8e8d4
#
_cell.length_a   1.000
_cell.length_b   1.000
_cell.length_c   1.000
_cell.angle_alpha   90.00
_cell.angle_beta   90.00
_cell.angle_gamma   90.00
#
_symmetry.space_group_name_H-M   'P 1'
#
loop_
_entity.id
_entity.type
_entity.pdbx_description
1 polymer ?
#
loop_
_entity_poly.entity_id
_entity_poly.type
_entity_poly.pdbx_seq_one_letter_code
_entity_poly.pdbx_strand_id
1 'polypeptide(L)'
;LSFQVFYQFNDYRQEIHFLENQQLAQLEYHTNKGVKGRVTLPDGSIVWLNSDSELKCPAQFSGDSREINFSGEGYFDVVKNPEKPMIVKLENGIQVIVKGTKFNLTSYKNDDNVSALLLSGNITVLRTKHSKQEEIKVKPNERIWIEKKERQKVNLTVPAETLPILGWKDGW
;
A
#
# COMPACT_ATOMS: atom_id res chain seq x y z
N LEU A 1 10.14 45.25 18.06
CA LEU A 1 9.19 44.09 18.05
C LEU A 1 8.67 43.94 19.46
N SER A 2 7.32 44.12 19.63
CA SER A 2 6.74 44.00 20.98
C SER A 2 6.90 42.55 21.50
N PHE A 3 7.01 42.41 22.81
CA PHE A 3 7.15 41.11 23.49
C PHE A 3 6.05 40.11 23.09
N GLN A 4 4.84 40.61 22.80
CA GLN A 4 3.68 39.87 22.35
C GLN A 4 3.87 39.26 20.95
N VAL A 5 4.48 39.95 20.01
CA VAL A 5 4.80 39.46 18.65
C VAL A 5 5.87 38.38 18.69
N PHE A 6 6.83 38.49 19.61
CA PHE A 6 7.86 37.49 19.81
C PHE A 6 7.29 36.19 20.37
N TYR A 7 6.35 36.26 21.33
CA TYR A 7 5.66 35.06 21.86
C TYR A 7 4.81 34.37 20.81
N GLN A 8 3.99 35.12 20.05
CA GLN A 8 3.18 34.55 18.95
C GLN A 8 4.05 33.88 17.87
N PHE A 9 5.20 34.49 17.54
CA PHE A 9 6.11 33.92 16.55
C PHE A 9 6.78 32.60 17.05
N ASN A 10 7.09 32.53 18.32
CA ASN A 10 7.68 31.35 18.93
C ASN A 10 6.68 30.19 19.05
N ASP A 11 5.45 30.48 19.43
CA ASP A 11 4.33 29.53 19.48
C ASP A 11 4.04 28.96 18.08
N TYR A 12 3.96 29.82 17.07
CA TYR A 12 3.76 29.43 15.68
C TYR A 12 4.90 28.56 15.14
N ARG A 13 6.15 28.83 15.51
CA ARG A 13 7.30 27.97 15.16
C ARG A 13 7.24 26.61 15.81
N GLN A 14 6.83 26.53 17.06
CA GLN A 14 6.69 25.25 17.77
C GLN A 14 5.57 24.42 17.16
N GLU A 15 4.46 25.04 16.79
CA GLU A 15 3.35 24.38 16.13
C GLU A 15 3.72 23.84 14.73
N ILE A 16 4.44 24.63 13.93
CA ILE A 16 4.98 24.16 12.64
C ILE A 16 5.94 23.00 12.83
N HIS A 17 6.87 23.08 13.77
CA HIS A 17 7.83 22.02 14.03
C HIS A 17 7.15 20.75 14.56
N PHE A 18 6.10 20.86 15.35
CA PHE A 18 5.27 19.74 15.80
C PHE A 18 4.53 19.09 14.62
N LEU A 19 3.94 19.87 13.72
CA LEU A 19 3.24 19.39 12.53
C LEU A 19 4.22 18.73 11.54
N GLU A 20 5.39 19.30 11.32
CA GLU A 20 6.46 18.70 10.51
C GLU A 20 6.93 17.37 11.08
N ASN A 21 7.12 17.26 12.39
CA ASN A 21 7.51 16.02 13.05
C ASN A 21 6.42 14.94 12.99
N GLN A 22 5.13 15.31 13.07
CA GLN A 22 4.03 14.37 12.85
C GLN A 22 3.98 13.87 11.39
N GLN A 23 4.30 14.72 10.44
CA GLN A 23 4.37 14.36 9.02
C GLN A 23 5.53 13.39 8.72
N LEU A 24 6.61 13.47 9.49
CA LEU A 24 7.80 12.60 9.38
C LEU A 24 7.66 11.30 10.15
N ALA A 25 6.69 11.19 11.08
CA ALA A 25 6.47 9.96 11.85
C ALA A 25 6.03 8.82 10.94
N GLN A 26 6.75 7.71 11.00
CA GLN A 26 6.47 6.48 10.28
C GLN A 26 5.86 5.45 11.24
N LEU A 27 4.80 4.79 10.81
CA LEU A 27 4.21 3.62 11.46
C LEU A 27 4.70 2.37 10.75
N GLU A 28 5.20 1.42 11.50
CA GLU A 28 5.65 0.13 11.00
C GLU A 28 4.83 -0.99 11.65
N TYR A 29 4.28 -1.85 10.82
CA TYR A 29 3.55 -3.03 11.24
C TYR A 29 4.20 -4.25 10.63
N HIS A 30 4.43 -5.28 11.43
CA HIS A 30 4.93 -6.55 10.93
C HIS A 30 4.23 -7.73 11.63
N THR A 31 4.14 -8.83 10.93
CA THR A 31 3.68 -10.11 11.46
C THR A 31 4.81 -11.12 11.40
N ASN A 32 4.97 -11.87 12.47
CA ASN A 32 5.92 -12.99 12.50
C ASN A 32 5.40 -14.17 11.68
N LYS A 33 6.27 -15.15 11.40
CA LYS A 33 5.88 -16.40 10.75
C LYS A 33 4.78 -17.10 11.55
N GLY A 34 3.71 -17.49 10.87
CA GLY A 34 2.54 -18.14 11.46
C GLY A 34 1.57 -17.17 12.17
N VAL A 35 1.86 -15.88 12.18
CA VAL A 35 1.01 -14.85 12.81
C VAL A 35 0.31 -14.03 11.74
N LYS A 36 -0.95 -13.70 11.98
CA LYS A 36 -1.74 -12.79 11.15
C LYS A 36 -2.03 -11.51 11.95
N GLY A 37 -2.23 -10.39 11.26
CA GLY A 37 -2.52 -9.09 11.88
C GLY A 37 -3.58 -8.32 11.12
N ARG A 38 -4.29 -7.43 11.80
CA ARG A 38 -5.22 -6.47 11.21
C ARG A 38 -4.81 -5.07 11.60
N VAL A 39 -4.65 -4.22 10.60
CA VAL A 39 -4.19 -2.83 10.78
C VAL A 39 -5.26 -1.90 10.22
N THR A 40 -5.55 -0.82 10.94
CA THR A 40 -6.32 0.32 10.42
C THR A 40 -5.35 1.44 10.11
N LEU A 41 -5.31 1.87 8.85
CA LEU A 41 -4.46 2.95 8.37
C LEU A 41 -5.02 4.33 8.77
N PRO A 42 -4.21 5.40 8.71
CA PRO A 42 -4.65 6.76 9.10
C PRO A 42 -5.85 7.32 8.33
N ASP A 43 -6.13 6.79 7.14
CA ASP A 43 -7.29 7.16 6.31
C ASP A 43 -8.54 6.31 6.56
N GLY A 44 -8.47 5.37 7.51
CA GLY A 44 -9.53 4.41 7.82
C GLY A 44 -9.53 3.16 6.95
N SER A 45 -8.62 3.03 5.97
CA SER A 45 -8.43 1.79 5.22
C SER A 45 -8.00 0.66 6.15
N ILE A 46 -8.42 -0.57 5.84
CA ILE A 46 -8.09 -1.75 6.65
C ILE A 46 -7.20 -2.68 5.83
N VAL A 47 -6.14 -3.16 6.46
CA VAL A 47 -5.25 -4.15 5.88
C VAL A 47 -5.16 -5.36 6.81
N TRP A 48 -5.48 -6.54 6.30
CA TRP A 48 -5.16 -7.80 6.96
C TRP A 48 -3.80 -8.27 6.46
N LEU A 49 -2.88 -8.47 7.37
CA LEU A 49 -1.53 -8.96 7.09
C LEU A 49 -1.47 -10.46 7.33
N ASN A 50 -1.02 -11.21 6.36
CA ASN A 50 -0.72 -12.63 6.53
C ASN A 50 0.65 -12.81 7.21
N SER A 51 1.05 -14.04 7.42
CA SER A 51 2.34 -14.43 8.01
C SER A 51 3.52 -13.74 7.32
N ASP A 52 4.54 -13.34 8.11
CA ASP A 52 5.81 -12.79 7.62
C ASP A 52 5.63 -11.57 6.68
N SER A 53 4.74 -10.65 7.05
CA SER A 53 4.39 -9.49 6.25
C SER A 53 4.75 -8.19 6.97
N GLU A 54 5.10 -7.18 6.20
CA GLU A 54 5.53 -5.86 6.67
C GLU A 54 4.78 -4.76 5.92
N LEU A 55 4.28 -3.76 6.66
CA LEU A 55 3.64 -2.58 6.13
C LEU A 55 4.19 -1.34 6.83
N LYS A 56 4.62 -0.34 6.05
CA LYS A 56 5.07 0.96 6.56
C LYS A 56 4.23 2.06 5.93
N CYS A 57 3.76 2.98 6.75
CA CYS A 57 3.02 4.14 6.29
C CYS A 57 3.34 5.36 7.15
N PRO A 58 3.17 6.58 6.65
CA PRO A 58 3.26 7.78 7.49
C PRO A 58 2.13 7.78 8.53
N ALA A 59 2.36 8.41 9.68
CA ALA A 59 1.33 8.59 10.71
C ALA A 59 0.16 9.45 10.20
N GLN A 60 0.39 10.28 9.19
CA GLN A 60 -0.62 11.04 8.50
C GLN A 60 -0.29 11.13 7.00
N PHE A 61 -1.26 10.84 6.14
CA PHE A 61 -1.10 11.03 4.71
C PHE A 61 -1.16 12.51 4.36
N SER A 62 -0.07 13.06 3.86
CA SER A 62 0.05 14.42 3.32
C SER A 62 0.17 14.39 1.79
N GLY A 63 0.04 15.55 1.13
CA GLY A 63 0.15 15.67 -0.33
C GLY A 63 -1.03 15.01 -1.08
N ASP A 64 -0.81 14.69 -2.35
CA ASP A 64 -1.85 14.29 -3.32
C ASP A 64 -2.03 12.78 -3.40
N SER A 65 -1.31 12.01 -2.61
CA SER A 65 -1.40 10.54 -2.57
C SER A 65 -1.28 9.98 -1.15
N ARG A 66 -1.73 8.74 -0.96
CA ARG A 66 -1.57 7.94 0.26
C ARG A 66 -0.51 6.88 -0.03
N GLU A 67 0.73 7.16 0.32
CA GLU A 67 1.84 6.25 0.03
C GLU A 67 2.12 5.30 1.18
N ILE A 68 2.26 4.02 0.87
CA ILE A 68 2.65 2.97 1.81
C ILE A 68 3.70 2.06 1.17
N ASN A 69 4.57 1.48 1.99
CA ASN A 69 5.48 0.42 1.56
C ASN A 69 4.97 -0.91 2.09
N PHE A 70 5.04 -1.95 1.26
CA PHE A 70 4.51 -3.25 1.61
C PHE A 70 5.41 -4.39 1.12
N SER A 71 5.52 -5.43 1.96
CA SER A 71 6.14 -6.70 1.63
C SER A 71 5.40 -7.83 2.35
N GLY A 72 5.21 -8.96 1.70
CA GLY A 72 4.48 -10.10 2.24
C GLY A 72 3.18 -10.39 1.51
N GLU A 73 2.16 -10.87 2.23
CA GLU A 73 0.81 -11.05 1.72
C GLU A 73 -0.19 -10.26 2.57
N GLY A 74 -1.07 -9.49 1.90
CA GLY A 74 -2.09 -8.69 2.56
C GLY A 74 -3.37 -8.59 1.75
N TYR A 75 -4.49 -8.58 2.48
CA TYR A 75 -5.78 -8.19 1.94
C TYR A 75 -6.07 -6.75 2.32
N PHE A 76 -6.37 -5.94 1.31
CA PHE A 76 -6.59 -4.51 1.44
C PHE A 76 -8.06 -4.17 1.19
N ASP A 77 -8.66 -3.46 2.12
CA ASP A 77 -9.97 -2.79 1.97
C ASP A 77 -9.73 -1.28 2.04
N VAL A 78 -9.52 -0.67 0.89
CA VAL A 78 -9.09 0.72 0.77
C VAL A 78 -10.30 1.64 0.68
N VAL A 79 -10.35 2.65 1.56
CA VAL A 79 -11.37 3.70 1.55
C VAL A 79 -11.35 4.44 0.22
N LYS A 80 -12.54 4.63 -0.36
CA LYS A 80 -12.70 5.32 -1.66
C LYS A 80 -12.33 6.80 -1.51
N ASN A 81 -11.31 7.20 -2.25
CA ASN A 81 -10.89 8.59 -2.41
C ASN A 81 -10.22 8.77 -3.78
N PRO A 82 -10.99 9.13 -4.83
CA PRO A 82 -10.47 9.32 -6.19
C PRO A 82 -9.43 10.43 -6.31
N GLU A 83 -9.58 11.49 -5.51
CA GLU A 83 -8.70 12.68 -5.54
C GLU A 83 -7.35 12.40 -4.87
N LYS A 84 -7.30 11.41 -3.97
CA LYS A 84 -6.08 11.06 -3.24
C LYS A 84 -5.85 9.55 -3.32
N PRO A 85 -5.30 9.04 -4.43
CA PRO A 85 -5.08 7.61 -4.63
C PRO A 85 -4.13 7.03 -3.59
N MET A 86 -4.29 5.74 -3.27
CA MET A 86 -3.32 5.00 -2.49
C MET A 86 -2.30 4.37 -3.43
N ILE A 87 -1.02 4.52 -3.11
CA ILE A 87 0.11 3.96 -3.83
C ILE A 87 0.81 2.97 -2.91
N VAL A 88 0.66 1.69 -3.20
CA VAL A 88 1.39 0.63 -2.50
C VAL A 88 2.70 0.41 -3.24
N LYS A 89 3.79 0.82 -2.62
CA LYS A 89 5.16 0.65 -3.14
C LYS A 89 5.70 -0.71 -2.74
N LEU A 90 6.13 -1.47 -3.72
CA LEU A 90 6.76 -2.78 -3.54
C LEU A 90 8.25 -2.70 -3.84
N GLU A 91 8.97 -3.73 -3.46
CA GLU A 91 10.36 -3.88 -3.89
C GLU A 91 10.46 -3.93 -5.43
N ASN A 92 11.64 -3.61 -5.96
CA ASN A 92 11.93 -3.55 -7.40
C ASN A 92 11.14 -2.47 -8.18
N GLY A 93 10.64 -1.43 -7.50
CA GLY A 93 10.00 -0.28 -8.13
C GLY A 93 8.61 -0.55 -8.70
N ILE A 94 8.01 -1.69 -8.38
CA ILE A 94 6.61 -1.96 -8.72
C ILE A 94 5.71 -1.16 -7.78
N GLN A 95 4.68 -0.53 -8.33
CA GLN A 95 3.68 0.23 -7.58
C GLN A 95 2.28 -0.26 -7.94
N VAL A 96 1.43 -0.42 -6.93
CA VAL A 96 0.01 -0.74 -7.07
C VAL A 96 -0.79 0.50 -6.68
N ILE A 97 -1.52 1.08 -7.62
CA ILE A 97 -2.29 2.31 -7.45
C ILE A 97 -3.77 1.99 -7.43
N VAL A 98 -4.46 2.44 -6.37
CA VAL A 98 -5.89 2.21 -6.14
C VAL A 98 -6.58 3.47 -5.63
N LYS A 99 -7.90 3.59 -5.89
CA LYS A 99 -8.72 4.76 -5.51
C LYS A 99 -9.91 4.41 -4.61
N GLY A 100 -9.98 3.19 -4.11
CA GLY A 100 -11.10 2.63 -3.34
C GLY A 100 -11.38 1.23 -3.86
N THR A 101 -10.69 0.24 -3.30
CA THR A 101 -10.49 -1.05 -3.95
C THR A 101 -10.32 -2.12 -2.89
N LYS A 102 -10.92 -3.30 -3.14
CA LYS A 102 -10.68 -4.50 -2.35
C LYS A 102 -9.84 -5.47 -3.18
N PHE A 103 -8.68 -5.84 -2.65
CA PHE A 103 -7.73 -6.70 -3.37
C PHE A 103 -6.82 -7.47 -2.41
N ASN A 104 -6.31 -8.60 -2.88
CA ASN A 104 -5.22 -9.33 -2.23
C ASN A 104 -3.92 -9.06 -2.98
N LEU A 105 -2.86 -8.81 -2.25
CA LEU A 105 -1.53 -8.53 -2.79
C LEU A 105 -0.51 -9.46 -2.14
N THR A 106 0.29 -10.13 -2.97
CA THR A 106 1.39 -10.98 -2.53
C THR A 106 2.70 -10.47 -3.14
N SER A 107 3.66 -10.12 -2.28
CA SER A 107 4.97 -9.59 -2.66
C SER A 107 6.01 -9.88 -1.60
N TYR A 108 6.29 -11.16 -1.32
CA TYR A 108 7.36 -11.53 -0.38
C TYR A 108 8.73 -11.22 -0.97
N LYS A 109 9.68 -10.81 -0.12
CA LYS A 109 11.05 -10.42 -0.54
C LYS A 109 11.75 -11.55 -1.30
N ASN A 110 11.57 -12.79 -0.84
CA ASN A 110 12.22 -13.96 -1.38
C ASN A 110 11.47 -14.66 -2.53
N ASP A 111 10.27 -14.17 -2.87
CA ASP A 111 9.50 -14.72 -3.99
C ASP A 111 9.97 -14.11 -5.30
N ASP A 112 10.00 -14.91 -6.36
CA ASP A 112 10.33 -14.44 -7.71
C ASP A 112 9.20 -13.64 -8.36
N ASN A 113 8.02 -13.61 -7.74
CA ASN A 113 6.82 -13.01 -8.32
C ASN A 113 6.10 -12.06 -7.37
N VAL A 114 5.43 -11.08 -7.96
CA VAL A 114 4.37 -10.28 -7.32
C VAL A 114 3.04 -10.71 -7.90
N SER A 115 2.01 -10.83 -7.09
CA SER A 115 0.67 -11.07 -7.60
C SER A 115 -0.36 -10.17 -6.91
N ALA A 116 -1.32 -9.65 -7.69
CA ALA A 116 -2.45 -8.91 -7.17
C ALA A 116 -3.75 -9.47 -7.76
N LEU A 117 -4.70 -9.82 -6.89
CA LEU A 117 -6.05 -10.26 -7.23
C LEU A 117 -7.02 -9.14 -6.89
N LEU A 118 -7.71 -8.61 -7.89
CA LEU A 118 -8.72 -7.57 -7.72
C LEU A 118 -10.10 -8.19 -7.46
N LEU A 119 -10.73 -7.80 -6.35
CA LEU A 119 -12.09 -8.22 -6.02
C LEU A 119 -13.12 -7.15 -6.40
N SER A 120 -12.86 -5.89 -6.07
CA SER A 120 -13.74 -4.78 -6.43
C SER A 120 -12.97 -3.48 -6.57
N GLY A 121 -13.44 -2.59 -7.44
CA GLY A 121 -12.79 -1.32 -7.77
C GLY A 121 -11.86 -1.44 -8.97
N ASN A 122 -10.72 -0.74 -8.93
CA ASN A 122 -9.74 -0.72 -10.01
C ASN A 122 -8.32 -0.78 -9.45
N ILE A 123 -7.46 -1.52 -10.10
CA ILE A 123 -6.02 -1.53 -9.85
C ILE A 123 -5.29 -1.05 -11.12
N THR A 124 -4.34 -0.16 -10.92
CA THR A 124 -3.31 0.17 -11.91
C THR A 124 -1.95 -0.25 -11.35
N VAL A 125 -1.24 -1.11 -12.04
CA VAL A 125 0.14 -1.47 -11.69
C VAL A 125 1.10 -0.67 -12.55
N LEU A 126 2.01 0.05 -11.90
CA LEU A 126 3.14 0.71 -12.56
C LEU A 126 4.41 -0.09 -12.31
N ARG A 127 5.20 -0.26 -13.35
CA ARG A 127 6.54 -0.82 -13.28
C ARG A 127 7.48 -0.17 -14.28
N THR A 128 8.77 -0.20 -14.01
CA THR A 128 9.79 0.26 -14.96
C THR A 128 10.36 -0.94 -15.70
N LYS A 129 10.30 -0.92 -17.03
CA LYS A 129 10.89 -1.93 -17.91
C LYS A 129 11.73 -1.25 -18.98
N HIS A 130 13.03 -1.63 -19.10
CA HIS A 130 13.96 -1.03 -20.06
C HIS A 130 13.93 0.52 -20.06
N SER A 131 13.99 1.12 -18.86
CA SER A 131 13.91 2.58 -18.63
C SER A 131 12.61 3.24 -19.07
N LYS A 132 11.57 2.46 -19.38
CA LYS A 132 10.22 2.95 -19.71
C LYS A 132 9.25 2.55 -18.60
N GLN A 133 8.37 3.47 -18.25
CA GLN A 133 7.26 3.18 -17.34
C GLN A 133 6.15 2.47 -18.12
N GLU A 134 5.71 1.34 -17.61
CA GLU A 134 4.60 0.55 -18.14
C GLU A 134 3.44 0.58 -17.13
N GLU A 135 2.24 0.85 -17.65
CA GLU A 135 1.00 0.87 -16.88
C GLU A 135 0.12 -0.32 -17.27
N ILE A 136 -0.30 -1.12 -16.28
CA ILE A 136 -1.13 -2.29 -16.48
C ILE A 136 -2.40 -2.15 -15.66
N LYS A 137 -3.56 -2.18 -16.30
CA LYS A 137 -4.86 -2.11 -15.65
C LYS A 137 -5.40 -3.50 -15.38
N VAL A 138 -5.89 -3.73 -14.17
CA VAL A 138 -6.48 -5.01 -13.72
C VAL A 138 -7.97 -4.78 -13.49
N LYS A 139 -8.80 -5.66 -14.03
CA LYS A 139 -10.27 -5.62 -13.87
C LYS A 139 -10.73 -6.46 -12.68
N PRO A 140 -11.92 -6.24 -12.14
CA PRO A 140 -12.49 -7.09 -11.11
C PRO A 140 -12.49 -8.57 -11.49
N ASN A 141 -12.13 -9.43 -10.54
CA ASN A 141 -11.93 -10.87 -10.69
C ASN A 141 -10.74 -11.27 -11.59
N GLU A 142 -9.86 -10.33 -11.94
CA GLU A 142 -8.59 -10.65 -12.58
C GLU A 142 -7.46 -10.71 -11.56
N ARG A 143 -6.51 -11.58 -11.82
CA ARG A 143 -5.24 -11.71 -11.10
C ARG A 143 -4.09 -11.39 -12.04
N ILE A 144 -3.25 -10.46 -11.63
CA ILE A 144 -1.97 -10.18 -12.31
C ILE A 144 -0.84 -10.91 -11.60
N TRP A 145 0.09 -11.46 -12.40
CA TRP A 145 1.37 -12.01 -11.95
C TRP A 145 2.49 -11.27 -12.66
N ILE A 146 3.48 -10.81 -11.91
CA ILE A 146 4.63 -10.09 -12.42
C ILE A 146 5.90 -10.77 -11.91
N GLU A 147 6.73 -11.27 -12.80
CA GLU A 147 8.06 -11.76 -12.45
C GLU A 147 8.96 -10.60 -12.06
N LYS A 148 9.66 -10.69 -10.94
CA LYS A 148 10.57 -9.66 -10.41
C LYS A 148 11.90 -9.59 -11.20
N LYS A 149 12.28 -10.65 -11.89
CA LYS A 149 13.52 -10.74 -12.69
C LYS A 149 13.38 -10.06 -14.06
N GLU A 150 14.50 -9.79 -14.73
CA GLU A 150 14.63 -8.96 -15.94
C GLU A 150 13.67 -9.29 -17.11
N ARG A 151 13.15 -10.48 -17.21
CA ARG A 151 12.18 -10.86 -18.26
C ARG A 151 10.74 -10.49 -17.95
N GLN A 152 10.46 -10.08 -16.75
CA GLN A 152 9.20 -9.53 -16.22
C GLN A 152 7.95 -9.88 -17.07
N LYS A 153 7.65 -11.17 -17.19
CA LYS A 153 6.42 -11.61 -17.83
C LYS A 153 5.25 -11.14 -16.98
N VAL A 154 4.19 -10.69 -17.64
CA VAL A 154 2.92 -10.36 -17.01
C VAL A 154 1.90 -11.35 -17.51
N ASN A 155 1.24 -12.03 -16.60
CA ASN A 155 0.11 -12.87 -16.91
C ASN A 155 -1.13 -12.31 -16.21
N LEU A 156 -2.19 -12.06 -16.99
CA LEU A 156 -3.51 -11.75 -16.47
C LEU A 156 -4.34 -13.03 -16.57
N THR A 157 -4.88 -13.47 -15.44
CA THR A 157 -5.73 -14.66 -15.38
C THR A 157 -7.02 -14.33 -14.65
N VAL A 158 -8.12 -14.98 -15.04
CA VAL A 158 -9.34 -15.01 -14.25
C VAL A 158 -9.26 -16.29 -13.40
N PRO A 159 -9.08 -16.19 -12.07
CA PRO A 159 -9.03 -17.37 -11.25
C PRO A 159 -10.38 -18.06 -11.23
N ALA A 160 -10.39 -19.36 -11.45
CA ALA A 160 -11.61 -20.19 -11.42
C ALA A 160 -12.26 -20.19 -10.02
N GLU A 161 -11.45 -19.98 -8.96
CA GLU A 161 -11.89 -19.92 -7.57
C GLU A 161 -11.13 -18.82 -6.82
N THR A 162 -11.86 -17.87 -6.27
CA THR A 162 -11.29 -16.77 -5.45
C THR A 162 -11.15 -17.18 -3.97
N LEU A 163 -12.00 -18.09 -3.50
CA LEU A 163 -12.08 -18.52 -2.10
C LEU A 163 -10.77 -19.08 -1.53
N PRO A 164 -10.02 -19.97 -2.21
CA PRO A 164 -8.76 -20.49 -1.67
C PRO A 164 -7.71 -19.41 -1.45
N ILE A 165 -7.73 -18.35 -2.27
CA ILE A 165 -6.75 -17.25 -2.19
C ILE A 165 -7.02 -16.36 -0.96
N LEU A 166 -8.28 -16.26 -0.54
CA LEU A 166 -8.71 -15.44 0.58
C LEU A 166 -8.98 -16.25 1.85
N GLY A 167 -8.93 -17.59 1.78
CA GLY A 167 -9.25 -18.47 2.89
C GLY A 167 -8.45 -18.21 4.15
N TRP A 168 -7.24 -17.69 4.02
CA TRP A 168 -6.42 -17.29 5.15
C TRP A 168 -7.01 -16.08 5.93
N LYS A 169 -7.71 -15.19 5.24
CA LYS A 169 -8.33 -14.00 5.86
C LYS A 169 -9.59 -14.38 6.64
N ASP A 170 -10.40 -15.30 6.11
CA ASP A 170 -11.70 -15.66 6.70
C ASP A 170 -11.55 -16.68 7.84
N GLY A 171 -10.37 -17.21 8.05
CA GLY A 171 -10.01 -18.09 9.17
C GLY A 171 -9.54 -17.37 10.44
N TRP A 172 -10.07 -16.18 10.72
CA TRP A 172 -9.82 -15.40 11.95
C TRP A 172 -10.70 -15.90 13.08
#